data_d99c89664c5069098e3e0aa3719120e3
#
_entry.id   d99c89664c5069098e3e0aa3719120e3
#
_cell.length_a   1.000
_cell.length_b   1.000
_cell.length_c   1.000
_cell.angle_alpha   90.00
_cell.angle_beta   90.00
_cell.angle_gamma   90.00
#
_symmetry.space_group_name_H-M   'P 1'
#
loop_
_entity.id
_entity.type
_entity.pdbx_description
1 polymer ?
#
loop_
_entity_poly.entity_id
_entity_poly.type
_entity_poly.pdbx_seq_one_letter_code
_entity_poly.pdbx_strand_id
1 'polypeptide(L)'
;QPGILINDRSQLAEDFSTPEGRVEAEGEGRGWEACMTIDHTSWGYMPSAAIDTHSPRDILRMLNAACAGQGNLLLNVGPDPDGTIAPEAVAPLKTVGKWLARNGDAVYGPRDRAHWSASGCGSFSARGKKVYFWCRNWASTEMGIGGFTTKLKSAKLLASGKPVAFEQKGPRILLKDLP
;
A
#
# COMPACT_ATOMS: atom_id res chain seq x y z
N GLN A 1 -28.77 13.51 -3.06
CA GLN A 1 -29.09 12.25 -2.40
C GLN A 1 -28.38 12.21 -1.04
N PRO A 2 -29.10 11.96 0.06
CA PRO A 2 -28.46 11.79 1.36
C PRO A 2 -27.46 10.62 1.33
N GLY A 3 -26.23 10.82 1.85
CA GLY A 3 -25.21 9.79 1.93
C GLY A 3 -24.35 9.60 0.68
N ILE A 4 -24.46 10.45 -0.32
CA ILE A 4 -23.47 10.49 -1.42
C ILE A 4 -22.16 11.09 -0.89
N LEU A 5 -21.04 10.48 -1.25
CA LEU A 5 -19.71 11.02 -0.98
C LEU A 5 -19.25 11.84 -2.18
N ILE A 6 -18.74 13.05 -1.92
CA ILE A 6 -18.28 13.97 -2.95
C ILE A 6 -16.79 14.25 -2.72
N ASN A 7 -16.01 14.14 -3.77
CA ASN A 7 -14.58 14.46 -3.73
C ASN A 7 -14.32 15.96 -3.95
N ASP A 8 -13.10 16.40 -3.69
CA ASP A 8 -12.68 17.79 -3.79
C ASP A 8 -12.33 18.29 -5.21
N ARG A 9 -12.67 17.54 -6.25
CA ARG A 9 -12.41 17.95 -7.64
C ARG A 9 -13.27 19.13 -8.10
N SER A 10 -14.32 19.43 -7.36
CA SER A 10 -15.09 20.67 -7.49
C SER A 10 -14.35 21.92 -7.02
N GLN A 11 -13.19 21.76 -6.35
CA GLN A 11 -12.42 22.82 -5.66
C GLN A 11 -13.14 23.42 -4.45
N LEU A 12 -14.14 22.75 -3.93
CA LEU A 12 -14.83 23.06 -2.68
C LEU A 12 -14.34 22.13 -1.56
N ALA A 13 -14.68 22.43 -0.32
CA ALA A 13 -14.39 21.59 0.83
C ALA A 13 -15.40 20.42 0.88
N GLU A 14 -15.09 19.36 0.19
CA GLU A 14 -15.92 18.15 0.05
C GLU A 14 -15.55 17.07 1.10
N ASP A 15 -16.17 15.89 0.98
CA ASP A 15 -16.03 14.80 1.97
C ASP A 15 -14.63 14.19 2.03
N PHE A 16 -13.93 14.11 0.88
CA PHE A 16 -12.58 13.53 0.80
C PHE A 16 -11.72 14.16 -0.28
N SER A 17 -10.40 14.10 -0.09
CA SER A 17 -9.40 14.64 -1.02
C SER A 17 -8.99 13.61 -2.06
N THR A 18 -8.59 14.08 -3.26
CA THR A 18 -8.17 13.23 -4.37
C THR A 18 -6.80 13.67 -4.93
N PRO A 19 -5.70 13.47 -4.19
CA PRO A 19 -4.37 13.75 -4.74
C PRO A 19 -4.14 12.93 -6.01
N GLU A 20 -3.66 13.59 -7.06
CA GLU A 20 -3.44 12.99 -8.37
C GLU A 20 -1.96 12.95 -8.72
N GLY A 21 -1.49 11.82 -9.29
CA GLY A 21 -0.09 11.62 -9.65
C GLY A 21 0.86 11.43 -8.46
N ARG A 22 0.33 11.40 -7.24
CA ARG A 22 1.10 11.20 -6.00
C ARG A 22 0.27 10.42 -4.97
N VAL A 23 0.96 9.67 -4.12
CA VAL A 23 0.34 8.94 -3.00
C VAL A 23 0.88 9.56 -1.71
N GLU A 24 0.22 10.59 -1.24
CA GLU A 24 0.56 11.33 -0.04
C GLU A 24 -0.67 11.47 0.84
N ALA A 25 -0.48 11.18 2.14
CA ALA A 25 -1.55 11.32 3.11
C ALA A 25 -1.92 12.79 3.29
N GLU A 26 -3.19 13.07 3.17
CA GLU A 26 -3.78 14.36 3.54
C GLU A 26 -3.80 14.53 5.07
N GLY A 27 -4.24 15.69 5.56
CA GLY A 27 -4.29 16.00 6.99
C GLY A 27 -5.04 14.97 7.83
N GLU A 28 -4.81 14.97 9.13
CA GLU A 28 -5.47 14.03 10.06
C GLU A 28 -6.99 14.20 10.04
N GLY A 29 -7.70 13.06 10.04
CA GLY A 29 -9.16 13.01 10.11
C GLY A 29 -9.89 13.26 8.79
N ARG A 30 -9.20 13.57 7.70
CA ARG A 30 -9.79 13.68 6.36
C ARG A 30 -9.59 12.39 5.57
N GLY A 31 -10.69 11.87 4.97
CA GLY A 31 -10.62 10.81 3.98
C GLY A 31 -9.87 11.27 2.73
N TRP A 32 -9.17 10.36 2.06
CA TRP A 32 -8.48 10.66 0.81
C TRP A 32 -8.31 9.41 -0.05
N GLU A 33 -8.19 9.64 -1.37
CA GLU A 33 -7.97 8.60 -2.36
C GLU A 33 -6.96 9.09 -3.39
N ALA A 34 -5.76 8.49 -3.40
CA ALA A 34 -4.77 8.79 -4.43
C ALA A 34 -5.25 8.27 -5.78
N CYS A 35 -5.27 9.14 -6.78
CA CYS A 35 -5.57 8.77 -8.16
C CYS A 35 -4.26 8.65 -8.93
N MET A 36 -3.91 7.41 -9.30
CA MET A 36 -2.71 7.06 -10.05
C MET A 36 -3.09 6.36 -11.34
N THR A 37 -2.19 6.35 -12.32
CA THR A 37 -2.36 5.54 -13.52
C THR A 37 -1.32 4.43 -13.59
N ILE A 38 -1.66 3.31 -14.25
CA ILE A 38 -0.73 2.18 -14.41
C ILE A 38 0.43 2.49 -15.36
N ASP A 39 0.18 3.33 -16.35
CA ASP A 39 1.21 3.79 -17.30
C ASP A 39 1.92 5.03 -16.75
N HIS A 40 3.26 5.10 -16.89
CA HIS A 40 4.05 6.22 -16.39
C HIS A 40 3.80 7.53 -17.13
N THR A 41 3.26 7.47 -18.35
CA THR A 41 3.20 8.60 -19.27
C THR A 41 1.79 9.02 -19.65
N SER A 42 0.79 8.14 -19.50
CA SER A 42 -0.56 8.39 -20.02
C SER A 42 -1.66 7.91 -19.07
N TRP A 43 -2.74 8.68 -19.01
CA TRP A 43 -3.99 8.30 -18.36
C TRP A 43 -4.94 7.54 -19.30
N GLY A 44 -4.75 7.67 -20.59
CA GLY A 44 -5.55 7.01 -21.63
C GLY A 44 -4.86 5.79 -22.22
N TYR A 45 -5.44 5.31 -23.30
CA TYR A 45 -4.91 4.19 -24.07
C TYR A 45 -3.51 4.50 -24.64
N MET A 46 -2.62 3.52 -24.49
CA MET A 46 -1.31 3.49 -25.13
C MET A 46 -1.16 2.19 -25.91
N PRO A 47 -0.71 2.24 -27.19
CA PRO A 47 -0.36 1.03 -27.94
C PRO A 47 0.70 0.20 -27.20
N SER A 48 0.63 -1.14 -27.29
CA SER A 48 1.56 -2.05 -26.60
C SER A 48 3.05 -1.72 -26.79
N ALA A 49 3.41 -1.20 -27.96
CA ALA A 49 4.81 -0.80 -28.24
C ALA A 49 5.27 0.46 -27.51
N ALA A 50 4.35 1.25 -26.95
CA ALA A 50 4.63 2.53 -26.30
C ALA A 50 4.24 2.53 -24.81
N ILE A 51 3.53 1.50 -24.33
CA ILE A 51 3.08 1.41 -22.95
C ILE A 51 4.27 1.14 -22.00
N ASP A 52 4.39 1.97 -20.98
CA ASP A 52 5.40 1.84 -19.93
C ASP A 52 4.72 1.76 -18.56
N THR A 53 4.57 0.56 -18.04
CA THR A 53 3.76 0.31 -16.84
C THR A 53 4.58 0.25 -15.57
N HIS A 54 3.96 0.71 -14.47
CA HIS A 54 4.49 0.47 -13.13
C HIS A 54 4.71 -1.01 -12.85
N SER A 55 5.86 -1.33 -12.27
CA SER A 55 6.14 -2.68 -11.83
C SER A 55 5.19 -3.11 -10.70
N PRO A 56 4.97 -4.41 -10.48
CA PRO A 56 4.21 -4.89 -9.31
C PRO A 56 4.74 -4.36 -7.98
N ARG A 57 6.07 -4.16 -7.89
CA ARG A 57 6.73 -3.59 -6.72
C ARG A 57 6.31 -2.13 -6.49
N ASP A 58 6.20 -1.34 -7.54
CA ASP A 58 5.81 0.06 -7.44
C ASP A 58 4.34 0.21 -7.09
N ILE A 59 3.47 -0.61 -7.67
CA ILE A 59 2.05 -0.68 -7.31
C ILE A 59 1.89 -1.05 -5.82
N LEU A 60 2.65 -2.03 -5.32
CA LEU A 60 2.62 -2.40 -3.91
C LEU A 60 3.18 -1.30 -2.99
N ARG A 61 4.13 -0.49 -3.45
CA ARG A 61 4.62 0.69 -2.71
C ARG A 61 3.55 1.78 -2.61
N MET A 62 2.84 2.06 -3.71
CA MET A 62 1.71 2.99 -3.70
C MET A 62 0.61 2.52 -2.74
N LEU A 63 0.26 1.24 -2.81
CA LEU A 63 -0.74 0.63 -1.94
C LEU A 63 -0.33 0.68 -0.46
N ASN A 64 0.95 0.42 -0.17
CA ASN A 64 1.46 0.55 1.18
C ASN A 64 1.40 2.01 1.69
N ALA A 65 1.75 2.99 0.86
CA ALA A 65 1.67 4.40 1.24
C ALA A 65 0.22 4.81 1.53
N ALA A 66 -0.73 4.39 0.70
CA ALA A 66 -2.14 4.60 0.93
C ALA A 66 -2.60 3.95 2.25
N CYS A 67 -2.27 2.69 2.49
CA CYS A 67 -2.61 1.98 3.73
C CYS A 67 -2.01 2.64 4.98
N ALA A 68 -0.75 3.09 4.92
CA ALA A 68 -0.08 3.75 6.03
C ALA A 68 -0.70 5.10 6.38
N GLY A 69 -1.20 5.82 5.38
CA GLY A 69 -1.86 7.11 5.51
C GLY A 69 -3.37 7.07 5.73
N GLN A 70 -3.98 5.89 5.89
CA GLN A 70 -5.43 5.69 6.00
C GLN A 70 -6.22 6.12 4.76
N GLY A 71 -5.58 6.10 3.59
CA GLY A 71 -6.22 6.45 2.32
C GLY A 71 -6.52 5.24 1.45
N ASN A 72 -7.13 5.52 0.32
CA ASN A 72 -7.40 4.57 -0.75
C ASN A 72 -6.44 4.80 -1.93
N LEU A 73 -6.28 3.79 -2.76
CA LEU A 73 -5.58 3.87 -4.03
C LEU A 73 -6.55 3.54 -5.16
N LEU A 74 -6.80 4.52 -6.02
CA LEU A 74 -7.44 4.34 -7.31
C LEU A 74 -6.33 4.23 -8.36
N LEU A 75 -6.24 3.09 -9.05
CA LEU A 75 -5.25 2.85 -10.09
C LEU A 75 -5.94 2.72 -11.44
N ASN A 76 -5.80 3.76 -12.24
CA ASN A 76 -6.40 3.86 -13.57
C ASN A 76 -5.69 2.94 -14.58
N VAL A 77 -6.46 2.44 -15.53
CA VAL A 77 -5.99 1.72 -16.71
C VAL A 77 -6.58 2.38 -17.97
N GLY A 78 -5.84 2.35 -19.09
CA GLY A 78 -6.29 2.88 -20.37
C GLY A 78 -6.75 1.75 -21.30
N PRO A 79 -8.05 1.44 -21.40
CA PRO A 79 -8.55 0.44 -22.35
C PRO A 79 -8.43 0.96 -23.79
N ASP A 80 -8.31 0.04 -24.74
CA ASP A 80 -8.40 0.34 -26.16
C ASP A 80 -9.86 0.69 -26.58
N PRO A 81 -10.09 1.07 -27.85
CA PRO A 81 -11.44 1.41 -28.31
C PRO A 81 -12.47 0.29 -28.17
N ASP A 82 -12.04 -0.97 -28.12
CA ASP A 82 -12.91 -2.13 -27.92
C ASP A 82 -13.12 -2.48 -26.43
N GLY A 83 -12.52 -1.72 -25.51
CA GLY A 83 -12.59 -1.90 -24.08
C GLY A 83 -11.59 -2.92 -23.55
N THR A 84 -10.65 -3.41 -24.36
CA THR A 84 -9.61 -4.37 -23.94
C THR A 84 -8.46 -3.64 -23.24
N ILE A 85 -7.97 -4.23 -22.16
CA ILE A 85 -6.80 -3.73 -21.43
C ILE A 85 -5.56 -4.46 -21.95
N ALA A 86 -4.52 -3.71 -22.31
CA ALA A 86 -3.28 -4.24 -22.83
C ALA A 86 -2.66 -5.29 -21.89
N PRO A 87 -2.11 -6.41 -22.42
CA PRO A 87 -1.48 -7.46 -21.61
C PRO A 87 -0.38 -6.95 -20.67
N GLU A 88 0.35 -5.92 -21.09
CA GLU A 88 1.42 -5.27 -20.32
C GLU A 88 0.88 -4.58 -19.06
N ALA A 89 -0.34 -4.06 -19.08
CA ALA A 89 -1.02 -3.51 -17.91
C ALA A 89 -1.67 -4.62 -17.08
N VAL A 90 -2.19 -5.66 -17.71
CA VAL A 90 -2.83 -6.81 -17.03
C VAL A 90 -1.82 -7.63 -16.21
N ALA A 91 -0.61 -7.84 -16.72
CA ALA A 91 0.38 -8.71 -16.08
C ALA A 91 0.80 -8.24 -14.68
N PRO A 92 1.21 -6.97 -14.46
CA PRO A 92 1.52 -6.47 -13.11
C PRO A 92 0.31 -6.51 -12.18
N LEU A 93 -0.90 -6.19 -12.66
CA LEU A 93 -2.13 -6.25 -11.87
C LEU A 93 -2.45 -7.67 -11.40
N LYS A 94 -2.31 -8.67 -12.26
CA LYS A 94 -2.47 -10.09 -11.89
C LYS A 94 -1.45 -10.51 -10.82
N THR A 95 -0.22 -10.02 -10.92
CA THR A 95 0.83 -10.29 -9.93
C THR A 95 0.48 -9.68 -8.57
N VAL A 96 0.05 -8.42 -8.56
CA VAL A 96 -0.44 -7.76 -7.34
C VAL A 96 -1.68 -8.47 -6.78
N GLY A 97 -2.61 -8.91 -7.62
CA GLY A 97 -3.78 -9.68 -7.21
C GLY A 97 -3.41 -10.99 -6.51
N LYS A 98 -2.43 -11.74 -7.01
CA LYS A 98 -1.91 -12.95 -6.35
C LYS A 98 -1.27 -12.65 -5.00
N TRP A 99 -0.57 -11.52 -4.89
CA TRP A 99 -0.02 -11.07 -3.62
C TRP A 99 -1.12 -10.68 -2.63
N LEU A 100 -2.14 -9.95 -3.08
CA LEU A 100 -3.30 -9.55 -2.28
C LEU A 100 -4.09 -10.75 -1.75
N ALA A 101 -4.23 -11.80 -2.53
CA ALA A 101 -4.89 -13.04 -2.10
C ALA A 101 -4.24 -13.66 -0.85
N ARG A 102 -2.95 -13.42 -0.62
CA ARG A 102 -2.19 -13.93 0.53
C ARG A 102 -2.02 -12.91 1.65
N ASN A 103 -1.98 -11.63 1.30
CA ASN A 103 -1.61 -10.54 2.21
C ASN A 103 -2.73 -9.49 2.40
N GLY A 104 -3.93 -9.77 1.93
CA GLY A 104 -5.05 -8.82 1.95
C GLY A 104 -5.41 -8.27 3.34
N ASP A 105 -5.13 -9.01 4.39
CA ASP A 105 -5.26 -8.55 5.77
C ASP A 105 -4.48 -7.26 6.06
N ALA A 106 -3.34 -7.05 5.39
CA ALA A 106 -2.54 -5.84 5.51
C ALA A 106 -3.10 -4.67 4.68
N VAL A 107 -4.07 -4.92 3.80
CA VAL A 107 -4.60 -3.94 2.84
C VAL A 107 -6.06 -3.60 3.10
N TYR A 108 -6.94 -4.58 3.20
CA TYR A 108 -8.37 -4.37 3.21
C TYR A 108 -8.94 -4.00 4.59
N GLY A 109 -10.02 -3.23 4.56
CA GLY A 109 -10.78 -2.79 5.74
C GLY A 109 -10.23 -1.51 6.40
N PRO A 110 -10.90 -1.03 7.46
CA PRO A 110 -10.50 0.17 8.18
C PRO A 110 -9.07 0.06 8.71
N ARG A 111 -8.33 1.16 8.67
CA ARG A 111 -6.94 1.22 9.10
C ARG A 111 -6.74 2.32 10.11
N ASP A 112 -5.78 2.09 11.01
CA ASP A 112 -5.25 3.12 11.85
C ASP A 112 -4.04 3.76 11.17
N ARG A 113 -3.82 5.05 11.38
CA ARG A 113 -2.65 5.73 10.87
C ARG A 113 -1.39 5.12 11.50
N ALA A 114 -0.45 4.75 10.66
CA ALA A 114 0.83 4.28 11.12
C ALA A 114 1.74 5.46 11.46
N HIS A 115 1.85 5.79 12.75
CA HIS A 115 2.71 6.88 13.22
C HIS A 115 4.20 6.51 13.30
N TRP A 116 4.54 5.26 12.97
CA TRP A 116 5.93 4.79 12.99
C TRP A 116 6.67 5.26 11.75
N SER A 117 7.83 5.81 11.96
CA SER A 117 8.73 6.17 10.88
C SER A 117 9.10 4.93 10.06
N ALA A 118 9.15 5.09 8.76
CA ALA A 118 9.66 4.07 7.87
C ALA A 118 11.10 3.71 8.27
N SER A 119 11.38 2.42 8.43
CA SER A 119 12.76 1.95 8.49
C SER A 119 13.36 1.93 7.08
N GLY A 120 14.68 1.92 6.94
CA GLY A 120 15.33 1.75 5.65
C GLY A 120 14.91 0.46 4.92
N CYS A 121 14.42 -0.54 5.67
CA CYS A 121 13.99 -1.84 5.14
C CYS A 121 12.50 -1.88 4.75
N GLY A 122 11.65 -0.95 5.21
CA GLY A 122 10.22 -1.00 4.96
C GLY A 122 9.41 0.06 5.68
N SER A 123 8.10 -0.09 5.67
CA SER A 123 7.15 0.79 6.30
C SER A 123 6.04 -0.01 7.00
N PHE A 124 5.16 0.69 7.70
CA PHE A 124 4.12 0.06 8.51
C PHE A 124 2.73 0.49 8.06
N SER A 125 1.78 -0.42 8.21
CA SER A 125 0.36 -0.10 8.34
C SER A 125 -0.19 -0.74 9.61
N ALA A 126 -1.32 -0.25 10.13
CA ALA A 126 -1.87 -0.74 11.39
C ALA A 126 -3.38 -0.95 11.31
N ARG A 127 -3.90 -1.85 12.13
CA ARG A 127 -5.32 -2.06 12.35
C ARG A 127 -5.56 -2.59 13.76
N GLY A 128 -6.07 -1.75 14.64
CA GLY A 128 -6.28 -2.07 16.04
C GLY A 128 -4.97 -2.49 16.71
N LYS A 129 -4.92 -3.72 17.21
CA LYS A 129 -3.72 -4.27 17.88
C LYS A 129 -2.74 -4.96 16.92
N LYS A 130 -2.97 -4.93 15.62
CA LYS A 130 -2.11 -5.54 14.61
C LYS A 130 -1.32 -4.46 13.88
N VAL A 131 -0.02 -4.69 13.75
CA VAL A 131 0.89 -3.87 12.93
C VAL A 131 1.44 -4.75 11.82
N TYR A 132 1.38 -4.26 10.61
CA TYR A 132 1.90 -4.94 9.42
C TYR A 132 3.16 -4.23 8.97
N PHE A 133 4.27 -4.95 8.99
CA PHE A 133 5.53 -4.47 8.43
C PHE A 133 5.64 -4.89 6.97
N TRP A 134 5.70 -3.90 6.09
CA TRP A 134 5.87 -4.09 4.65
C TRP A 134 7.36 -4.03 4.32
N CYS A 135 7.98 -5.19 4.28
CA CYS A 135 9.40 -5.30 3.99
C CYS A 135 9.67 -5.01 2.50
N ARG A 136 10.41 -3.96 2.22
CA ARG A 136 10.82 -3.57 0.87
C ARG A 136 12.17 -4.13 0.47
N ASN A 137 13.06 -4.29 1.44
CA ASN A 137 14.40 -4.80 1.25
C ASN A 137 14.66 -5.93 2.24
N TRP A 138 14.69 -7.15 1.73
CA TRP A 138 14.97 -8.35 2.50
C TRP A 138 16.48 -8.59 2.51
N ALA A 139 17.17 -8.02 3.50
CA ALA A 139 18.62 -7.95 3.47
C ALA A 139 19.34 -9.14 4.16
N SER A 140 18.66 -9.85 5.06
CA SER A 140 19.27 -10.89 5.91
C SER A 140 18.20 -11.76 6.56
N THR A 141 18.63 -12.86 7.18
CA THR A 141 17.81 -13.68 8.08
C THR A 141 17.47 -12.99 9.39
N GLU A 142 18.08 -11.83 9.67
CA GLU A 142 17.74 -10.97 10.80
C GLU A 142 17.41 -9.56 10.33
N MET A 143 16.48 -8.91 11.03
CA MET A 143 16.07 -7.55 10.70
C MET A 143 15.68 -6.75 11.94
N GLY A 144 16.30 -5.59 12.12
CA GLY A 144 15.96 -4.64 13.17
C GLY A 144 14.84 -3.69 12.72
N ILE A 145 13.80 -3.58 13.52
CA ILE A 145 12.73 -2.59 13.37
C ILE A 145 12.56 -1.81 14.67
N GLY A 146 12.13 -0.56 14.58
CA GLY A 146 12.04 0.34 15.74
C GLY A 146 10.69 1.07 15.85
N GLY A 147 10.54 1.85 16.91
CA GLY A 147 9.37 2.70 17.14
C GLY A 147 8.26 2.04 17.97
N PHE A 148 8.47 0.84 18.53
CA PHE A 148 7.46 0.13 19.32
C PHE A 148 7.55 0.48 20.79
N THR A 149 6.61 1.25 21.29
CA THR A 149 6.51 1.62 22.71
C THR A 149 5.80 0.56 23.56
N THR A 150 5.05 -0.34 22.90
CA THR A 150 4.33 -1.43 23.57
C THR A 150 5.04 -2.77 23.36
N LYS A 151 4.87 -3.69 24.30
CA LYS A 151 5.45 -5.03 24.21
C LYS A 151 4.75 -5.85 23.11
N LEU A 152 5.54 -6.37 22.19
CA LEU A 152 5.06 -7.26 21.14
C LEU A 152 4.66 -8.62 21.76
N LYS A 153 3.50 -9.15 21.38
CA LYS A 153 3.02 -10.46 21.85
C LYS A 153 3.47 -11.59 20.93
N SER A 154 3.48 -11.36 19.63
CA SER A 154 3.87 -12.34 18.61
C SER A 154 4.23 -11.66 17.31
N ALA A 155 5.02 -12.33 16.51
CA ALA A 155 5.31 -11.97 15.13
C ALA A 155 5.08 -13.18 14.21
N LYS A 156 4.61 -12.95 12.99
CA LYS A 156 4.42 -14.01 11.99
C LYS A 156 4.53 -13.46 10.57
N LEU A 157 4.92 -14.30 9.64
CA LEU A 157 4.82 -14.02 8.21
C LEU A 157 3.34 -14.03 7.80
N LEU A 158 2.83 -12.94 7.23
CA LEU A 158 1.41 -12.83 6.91
C LEU A 158 0.98 -13.88 5.89
N ALA A 159 1.74 -14.03 4.80
CA ALA A 159 1.38 -14.91 3.68
C ALA A 159 1.32 -16.41 4.05
N SER A 160 2.11 -16.87 5.02
CA SER A 160 2.20 -18.29 5.40
C SER A 160 1.66 -18.58 6.79
N GLY A 161 1.47 -17.55 7.63
CA GLY A 161 1.14 -17.69 9.04
C GLY A 161 2.29 -18.23 9.90
N LYS A 162 3.47 -18.53 9.33
CA LYS A 162 4.62 -19.07 10.08
C LYS A 162 5.05 -18.07 11.16
N PRO A 163 5.29 -18.53 12.41
CA PRO A 163 5.82 -17.66 13.46
C PRO A 163 7.22 -17.17 13.10
N VAL A 164 7.54 -15.96 13.54
CA VAL A 164 8.86 -15.34 13.43
C VAL A 164 9.40 -15.13 14.84
N ALA A 165 10.60 -15.62 15.09
CA ALA A 165 11.30 -15.39 16.35
C ALA A 165 11.70 -13.92 16.45
N PHE A 166 11.63 -13.34 17.66
CA PHE A 166 12.03 -11.96 17.88
C PHE A 166 12.52 -11.70 19.29
N GLU A 167 13.35 -10.69 19.42
CA GLU A 167 13.76 -10.10 20.70
C GLU A 167 13.35 -8.64 20.72
N GLN A 168 12.81 -8.18 21.85
CA GLN A 168 12.48 -6.76 22.03
C GLN A 168 13.26 -6.16 23.19
N LYS A 169 14.02 -5.09 22.91
CA LYS A 169 14.73 -4.26 23.88
C LYS A 169 14.26 -2.82 23.78
N GLY A 170 13.41 -2.42 24.73
CA GLY A 170 12.74 -1.12 24.64
C GLY A 170 11.95 -0.96 23.35
N PRO A 171 12.14 0.13 22.59
CA PRO A 171 11.41 0.38 21.33
C PRO A 171 11.96 -0.39 20.13
N ARG A 172 13.02 -1.17 20.27
CA ARG A 172 13.66 -1.92 19.18
C ARG A 172 13.27 -3.38 19.22
N ILE A 173 12.95 -3.92 18.06
CA ILE A 173 12.66 -5.35 17.85
C ILE A 173 13.68 -5.89 16.85
N LEU A 174 14.32 -6.99 17.18
CA LEU A 174 15.13 -7.79 16.29
C LEU A 174 14.29 -9.00 15.86
N LEU A 175 13.89 -9.06 14.61
CA LEU A 175 13.30 -10.24 13.99
C LEU A 175 14.41 -11.19 13.59
N LYS A 176 14.21 -12.51 13.82
CA LYS A 176 15.20 -13.57 13.60
C LYS A 176 14.62 -14.68 12.75
N ASP A 177 15.51 -15.49 12.21
CA ASP A 177 15.18 -16.68 11.41
C ASP A 177 14.21 -16.38 10.26
N LEU A 178 14.40 -15.22 9.64
CA LEU A 178 13.65 -14.82 8.47
C LEU A 178 14.06 -15.68 7.25
N PRO A 179 13.11 -16.03 6.34
CA PRO A 179 13.40 -16.90 5.20
C PRO A 179 14.31 -16.27 4.15
#